data_052210863c26f946ea3d425dbae79d14
#
_entry.id   052210863c26f946ea3d425dbae79d14
#
_cell.length_a   1.000
_cell.length_b   1.000
_cell.length_c   1.000
_cell.angle_alpha   90.00
_cell.angle_beta   90.00
_cell.angle_gamma   90.00
#
_symmetry.space_group_name_H-M   'P 1'
#
loop_
_entity.id
_entity.type
_entity.pdbx_description
1 polymer ?
#
loop_
_entity_poly.entity_id
_entity_poly.type
_entity_poly.pdbx_seq_one_letter_code
_entity_poly.pdbx_strand_id
1 'polypeptide(L)'
;ARLFDEKNDVKVTFKDVAGLEGAKEEVQEIVEFLKNPEKYTSLGGKIPKGALLVGPPGTGKTLLAKAVAGEAQVPFFSLSGSDFVEMFVGVGASRVRDLFKQAKDKSPAIIFIDEIDAVGRARGKNNFSGSNDERENTLNQLLTEMDGFGTNTHVIVLAATNRADILDKALMRAGRFDRQIYVDLPDIRERKEI
;
A
#
# COMPACT_ATOMS: atom_id res chain seq x y z
N ALA A 1 -13.90 6.25 -3.78
CA ALA A 1 -12.75 5.40 -4.09
C ALA A 1 -13.01 4.66 -5.40
N ARG A 2 -12.09 4.80 -6.32
CA ARG A 2 -12.16 4.04 -7.56
C ARG A 2 -11.40 2.74 -7.36
N LEU A 3 -12.09 1.65 -7.58
CA LEU A 3 -11.47 0.35 -7.60
C LEU A 3 -11.03 0.07 -9.04
N PHE A 4 -9.74 -0.21 -9.20
CA PHE A 4 -9.24 -0.68 -10.49
C PHE A 4 -9.40 -2.19 -10.51
N ASP A 5 -10.20 -2.70 -11.43
CA ASP A 5 -10.37 -4.14 -11.59
C ASP A 5 -9.42 -4.69 -12.66
N GLU A 6 -9.49 -5.99 -12.89
CA GLU A 6 -8.64 -6.66 -13.88
C GLU A 6 -8.78 -6.11 -15.28
N LYS A 7 -9.94 -5.55 -15.61
CA LYS A 7 -10.23 -5.04 -16.93
C LYS A 7 -9.52 -3.73 -17.21
N ASN A 8 -9.13 -3.05 -16.14
CA ASN A 8 -8.33 -1.82 -16.23
C ASN A 8 -6.87 -2.15 -16.00
N ASP A 9 -6.33 -3.01 -16.85
CA ASP A 9 -4.96 -3.47 -16.73
C ASP A 9 -3.98 -2.32 -16.54
N VAL A 10 -3.18 -2.42 -15.51
CA VAL A 10 -2.12 -1.46 -15.26
C VAL A 10 -1.01 -1.77 -16.25
N LYS A 11 -0.84 -0.89 -17.22
CA LYS A 11 0.21 -1.03 -18.25
C LYS A 11 1.50 -0.31 -17.88
N VAL A 12 1.55 0.32 -16.72
CA VAL A 12 2.72 1.02 -16.23
C VAL A 12 3.76 0.00 -15.77
N THR A 13 5.00 0.20 -16.21
CA THR A 13 6.13 -0.64 -15.80
C THR A 13 7.24 0.25 -15.25
N PHE A 14 8.33 -0.35 -14.77
CA PHE A 14 9.46 0.42 -14.28
C PHE A 14 10.09 1.32 -15.35
N LYS A 15 9.89 1.02 -16.60
CA LYS A 15 10.33 1.89 -17.69
C LYS A 15 9.64 3.24 -17.69
N ASP A 16 8.41 3.29 -17.17
CA ASP A 16 7.62 4.51 -17.10
C ASP A 16 7.94 5.35 -15.87
N VAL A 17 8.73 4.80 -14.94
CA VAL A 17 9.12 5.49 -13.72
C VAL A 17 10.54 6.04 -13.90
N ALA A 18 10.65 7.37 -13.97
CA ALA A 18 11.96 8.00 -14.12
C ALA A 18 12.72 7.98 -12.80
N GLY A 19 13.98 7.59 -12.84
CA GLY A 19 14.84 7.56 -11.67
C GLY A 19 14.42 6.54 -10.63
N LEU A 20 14.61 6.88 -9.36
CA LEU A 20 14.19 6.07 -8.19
C LEU A 20 14.82 4.67 -8.15
N GLU A 21 16.10 4.56 -8.59
CA GLU A 21 16.75 3.26 -8.72
C GLU A 21 16.79 2.47 -7.39
N GLY A 22 17.07 3.14 -6.27
CA GLY A 22 17.08 2.48 -4.98
C GLY A 22 15.71 1.92 -4.59
N ALA A 23 14.66 2.71 -4.79
CA ALA A 23 13.30 2.27 -4.50
C ALA A 23 12.85 1.16 -5.44
N LYS A 24 13.22 1.25 -6.74
CA LYS A 24 12.94 0.20 -7.72
C LYS A 24 13.57 -1.13 -7.31
N GLU A 25 14.80 -1.11 -6.83
CA GLU A 25 15.48 -2.32 -6.36
C GLU A 25 14.75 -2.95 -5.18
N GLU A 26 14.32 -2.12 -4.21
CA GLU A 26 13.63 -2.62 -3.04
C GLU A 26 12.28 -3.24 -3.37
N VAL A 27 11.53 -2.66 -4.31
CA VAL A 27 10.23 -3.20 -4.69
C VAL A 27 10.36 -4.37 -5.69
N GLN A 28 11.53 -4.59 -6.28
CA GLN A 28 11.74 -5.71 -7.18
C GLN A 28 11.48 -7.05 -6.48
N GLU A 29 11.82 -7.15 -5.21
CA GLU A 29 11.54 -8.34 -4.41
C GLU A 29 10.05 -8.63 -4.33
N ILE A 30 9.24 -7.57 -4.22
CA ILE A 30 7.78 -7.69 -4.20
C ILE A 30 7.28 -8.21 -5.54
N VAL A 31 7.83 -7.69 -6.64
CA VAL A 31 7.49 -8.15 -7.99
C VAL A 31 7.78 -9.65 -8.13
N GLU A 32 8.96 -10.09 -7.70
CA GLU A 32 9.35 -11.50 -7.78
C GLU A 32 8.42 -12.40 -6.96
N PHE A 33 8.06 -11.95 -5.75
CA PHE A 33 7.10 -12.68 -4.94
C PHE A 33 5.75 -12.82 -5.65
N LEU A 34 5.23 -11.74 -6.23
CA LEU A 34 3.92 -11.76 -6.89
C LEU A 34 3.90 -12.62 -8.15
N LYS A 35 5.04 -12.69 -8.85
CA LYS A 35 5.16 -13.55 -10.04
C LYS A 35 5.19 -15.03 -9.70
N ASN A 36 5.84 -15.39 -8.59
CA ASN A 36 6.03 -16.77 -8.16
C ASN A 36 5.87 -16.92 -6.65
N PRO A 37 4.65 -16.76 -6.13
CA PRO A 37 4.43 -16.82 -4.68
C PRO A 37 4.88 -18.15 -4.07
N GLU A 38 4.64 -19.25 -4.76
CA GLU A 38 4.95 -20.59 -4.27
C GLU A 38 6.46 -20.83 -4.12
N LYS A 39 7.26 -20.22 -4.98
CA LYS A 39 8.71 -20.34 -4.91
C LYS A 39 9.24 -19.76 -3.60
N TYR A 40 8.71 -18.61 -3.19
CA TYR A 40 9.10 -17.99 -1.92
C TYR A 40 8.67 -18.84 -0.73
N THR A 41 7.47 -19.39 -0.77
CA THR A 41 6.94 -20.24 0.29
C THR A 41 7.77 -21.52 0.44
N SER A 42 8.11 -22.15 -0.68
CA SER A 42 8.87 -23.40 -0.67
C SER A 42 10.30 -23.24 -0.18
N LEU A 43 10.87 -22.05 -0.33
CA LEU A 43 12.23 -21.75 0.13
C LEU A 43 12.27 -21.26 1.58
N GLY A 44 11.13 -21.24 2.27
CA GLY A 44 11.04 -20.76 3.63
C GLY A 44 11.21 -19.26 3.79
N GLY A 45 11.09 -18.51 2.71
CA GLY A 45 11.19 -17.06 2.75
C GLY A 45 10.02 -16.43 3.50
N LYS A 46 10.28 -15.31 4.17
CA LYS A 46 9.20 -14.51 4.76
C LYS A 46 8.40 -13.87 3.64
N ILE A 47 7.10 -14.13 3.64
CA ILE A 47 6.18 -13.51 2.70
C ILE A 47 5.93 -12.06 3.14
N PRO A 48 6.29 -11.05 2.33
CA PRO A 48 5.98 -9.68 2.70
C PRO A 48 4.47 -9.48 2.67
N LYS A 49 3.93 -8.80 3.68
CA LYS A 49 2.50 -8.48 3.73
C LYS A 49 2.24 -7.03 3.34
N GLY A 50 3.14 -6.14 3.71
CA GLY A 50 2.98 -4.73 3.42
C GLY A 50 4.29 -3.98 3.39
N ALA A 51 4.31 -2.91 2.61
CA ALA A 51 5.42 -1.98 2.55
C ALA A 51 4.91 -0.54 2.49
N LEU A 52 5.61 0.33 3.16
CA LEU A 52 5.27 1.75 3.25
C LEU A 52 6.22 2.54 2.35
N LEU A 53 5.66 3.25 1.38
CA LEU A 53 6.42 4.16 0.52
C LEU A 53 6.42 5.54 1.18
N VAL A 54 7.59 6.01 1.57
CA VAL A 54 7.75 7.25 2.32
C VAL A 54 8.51 8.26 1.49
N GLY A 55 7.97 9.46 1.33
CA GLY A 55 8.67 10.52 0.62
C GLY A 55 7.81 11.75 0.41
N PRO A 56 8.42 12.86 0.02
CA PRO A 56 7.67 14.10 -0.24
C PRO A 56 6.65 13.94 -1.36
N PRO A 57 5.65 14.84 -1.42
CA PRO A 57 4.69 14.83 -2.53
C PRO A 57 5.42 14.99 -3.87
N GLY A 58 4.88 14.36 -4.91
CA GLY A 58 5.43 14.50 -6.26
C GLY A 58 6.67 13.67 -6.55
N THR A 59 7.03 12.73 -5.68
CA THR A 59 8.20 11.86 -5.89
C THR A 59 7.89 10.61 -6.71
N GLY A 60 6.62 10.38 -7.05
CA GLY A 60 6.24 9.24 -7.90
C GLY A 60 5.86 7.98 -7.14
N LYS A 61 5.46 8.09 -5.88
CA LYS A 61 5.06 6.93 -5.07
C LYS A 61 3.90 6.13 -5.68
N THR A 62 2.89 6.84 -6.16
CA THR A 62 1.74 6.20 -6.82
C THR A 62 2.14 5.50 -8.10
N LEU A 63 2.96 6.16 -8.91
CA LEU A 63 3.44 5.59 -10.16
C LEU A 63 4.30 4.36 -9.91
N LEU A 64 5.14 4.40 -8.88
CA LEU A 64 5.96 3.25 -8.50
C LEU A 64 5.10 2.05 -8.08
N ALA A 65 4.05 2.29 -7.30
CA ALA A 65 3.13 1.23 -6.90
C ALA A 65 2.43 0.60 -8.11
N LYS A 66 1.98 1.44 -9.05
CA LYS A 66 1.39 0.95 -10.30
C LYS A 66 2.39 0.15 -11.11
N ALA A 67 3.63 0.59 -11.14
CA ALA A 67 4.68 -0.11 -11.88
C ALA A 67 4.95 -1.51 -11.30
N VAL A 68 4.89 -1.66 -9.98
CA VAL A 68 5.02 -2.97 -9.36
C VAL A 68 3.93 -3.91 -9.86
N ALA A 69 2.67 -3.43 -9.89
CA ALA A 69 1.56 -4.23 -10.38
C ALA A 69 1.72 -4.56 -11.86
N GLY A 70 2.16 -3.60 -12.67
CA GLY A 70 2.39 -3.80 -14.11
C GLY A 70 3.50 -4.79 -14.38
N GLU A 71 4.61 -4.70 -13.65
CA GLU A 71 5.73 -5.64 -13.80
C GLU A 71 5.32 -7.06 -13.41
N ALA A 72 4.55 -7.19 -12.34
CA ALA A 72 4.09 -8.49 -11.86
C ALA A 72 2.87 -9.01 -12.64
N GLN A 73 2.22 -8.16 -13.43
CA GLN A 73 0.99 -8.49 -14.17
C GLN A 73 -0.12 -8.97 -13.25
N VAL A 74 -0.35 -8.24 -12.17
CA VAL A 74 -1.39 -8.56 -11.20
C VAL A 74 -2.40 -7.42 -11.08
N PRO A 75 -3.63 -7.69 -10.62
CA PRO A 75 -4.63 -6.66 -10.38
C PRO A 75 -4.15 -5.63 -9.35
N PHE A 76 -4.57 -4.39 -9.55
CA PHE A 76 -4.20 -3.26 -8.72
C PHE A 76 -5.47 -2.62 -8.17
N PHE A 77 -5.63 -2.66 -6.85
CA PHE A 77 -6.76 -2.05 -6.16
C PHE A 77 -6.26 -0.81 -5.42
N SER A 78 -6.86 0.34 -5.68
CA SER A 78 -6.38 1.60 -5.13
C SER A 78 -7.43 2.27 -4.27
N LEU A 79 -6.97 2.94 -3.24
CA LEU A 79 -7.79 3.59 -2.25
C LEU A 79 -7.01 4.77 -1.68
N SER A 80 -7.70 5.89 -1.42
CA SER A 80 -7.06 7.02 -0.76
C SER A 80 -7.55 7.15 0.67
N GLY A 81 -6.61 7.30 1.61
CA GLY A 81 -6.96 7.49 3.01
C GLY A 81 -7.82 8.73 3.25
N SER A 82 -7.61 9.78 2.45
CA SER A 82 -8.40 11.01 2.58
C SER A 82 -9.88 10.80 2.27
N ASP A 83 -10.22 9.81 1.45
CA ASP A 83 -11.62 9.50 1.12
C ASP A 83 -12.41 9.00 2.33
N PHE A 84 -11.73 8.49 3.35
CA PHE A 84 -12.38 7.96 4.56
C PHE A 84 -12.71 9.02 5.60
N VAL A 85 -12.07 10.17 5.53
CA VAL A 85 -12.22 11.22 6.54
C VAL A 85 -13.62 11.85 6.49
N GLU A 86 -14.23 11.88 5.32
CA GLU A 86 -15.52 12.51 5.08
C GLU A 86 -16.69 11.52 4.99
N MET A 87 -16.45 10.26 5.30
CA MET A 87 -17.48 9.24 5.18
C MET A 87 -18.36 9.14 6.43
N PHE A 88 -19.58 8.62 6.24
CA PHE A 88 -20.47 8.31 7.33
C PHE A 88 -19.92 7.17 8.19
N VAL A 89 -20.37 7.10 9.44
CA VAL A 89 -19.91 6.10 10.41
C VAL A 89 -20.05 4.69 9.83
N GLY A 90 -18.99 3.91 9.91
CA GLY A 90 -18.95 2.51 9.46
C GLY A 90 -18.69 2.30 7.98
N VAL A 91 -18.80 3.34 7.15
CA VAL A 91 -18.63 3.21 5.70
C VAL A 91 -17.16 2.98 5.35
N GLY A 92 -16.24 3.66 6.03
CA GLY A 92 -14.81 3.47 5.80
C GLY A 92 -14.35 2.05 6.08
N ALA A 93 -14.73 1.52 7.24
CA ALA A 93 -14.38 0.15 7.63
C ALA A 93 -14.99 -0.88 6.66
N SER A 94 -16.23 -0.66 6.25
CA SER A 94 -16.90 -1.53 5.28
C SER A 94 -16.18 -1.55 3.93
N ARG A 95 -15.71 -0.40 3.46
CA ARG A 95 -14.98 -0.31 2.20
C ARG A 95 -13.63 -1.01 2.28
N VAL A 96 -12.92 -0.88 3.40
CA VAL A 96 -11.67 -1.60 3.61
C VAL A 96 -11.91 -3.09 3.52
N ARG A 97 -12.93 -3.58 4.22
CA ARG A 97 -13.28 -5.00 4.21
C ARG A 97 -13.59 -5.51 2.81
N ASP A 98 -14.42 -4.77 2.06
CA ASP A 98 -14.78 -5.14 0.68
C ASP A 98 -13.56 -5.16 -0.24
N LEU A 99 -12.70 -4.17 -0.11
CA LEU A 99 -11.49 -4.07 -0.92
C LEU A 99 -10.59 -5.27 -0.70
N PHE A 100 -10.36 -5.64 0.55
CA PHE A 100 -9.52 -6.79 0.89
C PHE A 100 -10.13 -8.09 0.39
N LYS A 101 -11.44 -8.23 0.50
CA LYS A 101 -12.14 -9.41 -0.02
C LYS A 101 -11.95 -9.54 -1.53
N GLN A 102 -12.16 -8.46 -2.27
CA GLN A 102 -11.99 -8.47 -3.73
C GLN A 102 -10.55 -8.81 -4.11
N ALA A 103 -9.57 -8.24 -3.41
CA ALA A 103 -8.17 -8.51 -3.69
C ALA A 103 -7.81 -9.97 -3.41
N LYS A 104 -8.33 -10.53 -2.32
CA LYS A 104 -8.10 -11.96 -2.02
C LYS A 104 -8.71 -12.87 -3.07
N ASP A 105 -9.90 -12.54 -3.55
CA ASP A 105 -10.60 -13.33 -4.58
C ASP A 105 -9.84 -13.31 -5.91
N LYS A 106 -9.06 -12.27 -6.15
CA LYS A 106 -8.28 -12.11 -7.38
C LYS A 106 -6.78 -12.19 -7.16
N SER A 107 -6.35 -12.81 -6.07
CA SER A 107 -4.92 -12.96 -5.77
C SER A 107 -4.20 -13.79 -6.82
N PRO A 108 -2.91 -13.53 -7.12
CA PRO A 108 -2.09 -12.48 -6.50
C PRO A 108 -2.54 -11.08 -6.93
N ALA A 109 -2.47 -10.13 -6.00
CA ALA A 109 -2.96 -8.78 -6.24
C ALA A 109 -2.22 -7.77 -5.36
N ILE A 110 -2.31 -6.49 -5.72
CA ILE A 110 -1.79 -5.39 -4.92
C ILE A 110 -2.95 -4.50 -4.47
N ILE A 111 -2.94 -4.15 -3.19
CA ILE A 111 -3.77 -3.08 -2.65
C ILE A 111 -2.85 -1.89 -2.40
N PHE A 112 -3.19 -0.73 -2.97
CA PHE A 112 -2.45 0.49 -2.74
C PHE A 112 -3.30 1.49 -1.97
N ILE A 113 -2.78 1.98 -0.84
CA ILE A 113 -3.47 2.96 -0.01
C ILE A 113 -2.64 4.24 -0.04
N ASP A 114 -3.11 5.23 -0.80
CA ASP A 114 -2.47 6.53 -0.85
C ASP A 114 -2.90 7.35 0.36
N GLU A 115 -2.04 8.28 0.77
CA GLU A 115 -2.30 9.17 1.91
C GLU A 115 -2.75 8.39 3.15
N ILE A 116 -2.01 7.35 3.51
CA ILE A 116 -2.38 6.50 4.64
C ILE A 116 -2.38 7.27 5.96
N ASP A 117 -1.62 8.36 6.04
CA ASP A 117 -1.59 9.22 7.22
C ASP A 117 -2.94 9.87 7.53
N ALA A 118 -3.84 9.96 6.56
CA ALA A 118 -5.19 10.47 6.80
C ALA A 118 -5.99 9.58 7.75
N VAL A 119 -5.77 8.26 7.71
CA VAL A 119 -6.45 7.30 8.61
C VAL A 119 -5.50 6.68 9.62
N GLY A 120 -4.21 6.65 9.32
CA GLY A 120 -3.20 5.98 10.14
C GLY A 120 -2.45 6.87 11.11
N ARG A 121 -2.90 8.10 11.29
CA ARG A 121 -2.23 9.04 12.20
C ARG A 121 -2.29 8.53 13.64
N ALA A 122 -1.18 8.71 14.37
CA ALA A 122 -1.09 8.28 15.76
C ALA A 122 -2.23 8.85 16.60
N ARG A 123 -2.77 8.02 17.51
CA ARG A 123 -3.88 8.42 18.37
C ARG A 123 -3.44 9.52 19.33
N GLY A 124 -4.10 10.68 19.22
CA GLY A 124 -3.85 11.79 20.11
C GLY A 124 -4.69 11.71 21.37
N LYS A 125 -4.28 12.50 22.39
CA LYS A 125 -5.02 12.56 23.66
C LYS A 125 -6.36 13.31 23.57
N ASN A 126 -6.62 13.97 22.44
CA ASN A 126 -7.80 14.83 22.26
C ASN A 126 -8.67 14.32 21.12
N ASN A 127 -9.41 13.25 21.36
CA ASN A 127 -10.33 12.68 20.38
C ASN A 127 -11.76 13.12 20.68
N PHE A 128 -12.07 14.37 20.36
CA PHE A 128 -13.39 14.92 20.67
C PHE A 128 -14.35 14.97 19.49
N SER A 129 -13.94 14.62 18.30
CA SER A 129 -14.82 14.68 17.12
C SER A 129 -15.19 13.30 16.61
N GLY A 130 -16.40 13.18 16.05
CA GLY A 130 -16.85 11.93 15.45
C GLY A 130 -16.01 11.49 14.26
N SER A 131 -15.32 12.42 13.58
CA SER A 131 -14.42 12.08 12.49
C SER A 131 -13.19 11.31 12.97
N ASN A 132 -12.74 11.54 14.20
CA ASN A 132 -11.65 10.77 14.79
C ASN A 132 -12.04 9.33 15.08
N ASP A 133 -13.28 9.11 15.53
CA ASP A 133 -13.80 7.77 15.79
C ASP A 133 -13.91 6.98 14.49
N GLU A 134 -14.39 7.60 13.42
CA GLU A 134 -14.48 6.98 12.11
C GLU A 134 -13.10 6.62 11.55
N ARG A 135 -12.14 7.52 11.73
CA ARG A 135 -10.77 7.27 11.32
C ARG A 135 -10.17 6.09 12.08
N GLU A 136 -10.40 6.01 13.40
CA GLU A 136 -9.93 4.90 14.22
C GLU A 136 -10.59 3.59 13.83
N ASN A 137 -11.88 3.60 13.54
CA ASN A 137 -12.58 2.40 13.08
C ASN A 137 -12.03 1.89 11.77
N THR A 138 -11.74 2.80 10.83
CA THR A 138 -11.16 2.46 9.55
C THR A 138 -9.75 1.89 9.72
N LEU A 139 -8.93 2.53 10.57
CA LEU A 139 -7.60 2.04 10.88
C LEU A 139 -7.64 0.65 11.49
N ASN A 140 -8.51 0.43 12.47
CA ASN A 140 -8.64 -0.85 13.12
C ASN A 140 -9.08 -1.94 12.14
N GLN A 141 -9.99 -1.61 11.23
CA GLN A 141 -10.40 -2.56 10.19
C GLN A 141 -9.24 -2.91 9.26
N LEU A 142 -8.44 -1.92 8.88
CA LEU A 142 -7.26 -2.14 8.06
C LEU A 142 -6.29 -3.11 8.75
N LEU A 143 -6.00 -2.86 10.02
CA LEU A 143 -5.10 -3.71 10.80
C LEU A 143 -5.66 -5.13 10.92
N THR A 144 -6.95 -5.26 11.16
CA THR A 144 -7.62 -6.54 11.26
C THR A 144 -7.52 -7.33 9.95
N GLU A 145 -7.73 -6.66 8.81
CA GLU A 145 -7.63 -7.31 7.51
C GLU A 145 -6.20 -7.76 7.21
N MET A 146 -5.22 -6.96 7.54
CA MET A 146 -3.82 -7.34 7.34
C MET A 146 -3.41 -8.50 8.25
N ASP A 147 -3.87 -8.50 9.49
CA ASP A 147 -3.59 -9.58 10.44
C ASP A 147 -4.28 -10.88 10.02
N GLY A 148 -5.37 -10.79 9.28
CA GLY A 148 -6.09 -11.94 8.77
C GLY A 148 -5.44 -12.63 7.57
N PHE A 149 -4.33 -12.07 7.04
CA PHE A 149 -3.61 -12.71 5.96
C PHE A 149 -2.90 -13.97 6.44
N GLY A 150 -3.30 -15.10 5.90
CA GLY A 150 -2.60 -16.36 6.15
C GLY A 150 -1.41 -16.55 5.24
N THR A 151 -0.74 -17.69 5.38
CA THR A 151 0.43 -18.02 4.56
C THR A 151 0.08 -18.20 3.08
N ASN A 152 -1.20 -18.45 2.78
CA ASN A 152 -1.66 -18.67 1.41
C ASN A 152 -2.27 -17.42 0.77
N THR A 153 -2.21 -16.29 1.45
CA THR A 153 -2.73 -15.05 0.89
C THR A 153 -1.63 -14.37 0.06
N HIS A 154 -1.86 -14.25 -1.23
CA HIS A 154 -0.90 -13.65 -2.16
C HIS A 154 -1.32 -12.21 -2.50
N VAL A 155 -1.54 -11.41 -1.47
CA VAL A 155 -1.89 -10.00 -1.60
C VAL A 155 -0.86 -9.18 -0.85
N ILE A 156 -0.32 -8.17 -1.51
CA ILE A 156 0.61 -7.22 -0.91
C ILE A 156 -0.11 -5.89 -0.75
N VAL A 157 0.02 -5.29 0.41
CA VAL A 157 -0.52 -3.95 0.67
C VAL A 157 0.63 -2.96 0.59
N LEU A 158 0.55 -2.03 -0.35
CA LEU A 158 1.48 -0.90 -0.45
C LEU A 158 0.74 0.33 0.04
N ALA A 159 1.38 1.13 0.87
CA ALA A 159 0.81 2.38 1.32
C ALA A 159 1.81 3.51 1.08
N ALA A 160 1.30 4.72 0.89
CA ALA A 160 2.12 5.88 0.66
C ALA A 160 1.83 6.96 1.69
N THR A 161 2.89 7.63 2.14
CA THR A 161 2.77 8.77 3.04
C THR A 161 3.90 9.76 2.82
N ASN A 162 3.62 11.03 3.07
CA ASN A 162 4.67 12.06 3.13
C ASN A 162 5.37 12.06 4.49
N ARG A 163 4.72 11.50 5.51
CA ARG A 163 5.14 11.64 6.89
C ARG A 163 4.95 10.37 7.68
N ALA A 164 5.99 9.51 7.67
CA ALA A 164 5.97 8.28 8.46
C ALA A 164 6.00 8.55 9.97
N ASP A 165 6.55 9.70 10.37
CA ASP A 165 6.72 10.06 11.78
C ASP A 165 5.41 10.26 12.53
N ILE A 166 4.31 10.59 11.83
CA ILE A 166 3.01 10.81 12.49
C ILE A 166 2.11 9.57 12.48
N LEU A 167 2.56 8.48 11.87
CA LEU A 167 1.76 7.26 11.79
C LEU A 167 1.70 6.54 13.14
N ASP A 168 0.58 5.89 13.37
CA ASP A 168 0.42 5.02 14.53
C ASP A 168 1.42 3.85 14.43
N LYS A 169 2.15 3.61 15.52
CA LYS A 169 3.17 2.55 15.55
C LYS A 169 2.60 1.17 15.27
N ALA A 170 1.31 0.97 15.51
CA ALA A 170 0.64 -0.30 15.22
C ALA A 170 0.71 -0.65 13.73
N LEU A 171 0.74 0.35 12.85
CA LEU A 171 0.84 0.12 11.40
C LEU A 171 2.18 -0.47 10.99
N MET A 172 3.24 -0.20 11.75
CA MET A 172 4.61 -0.58 11.38
C MET A 172 5.11 -1.83 12.11
N ARG A 173 4.21 -2.56 12.77
CA ARG A 173 4.57 -3.82 13.43
C ARG A 173 4.79 -4.94 12.41
N ALA A 174 5.47 -5.99 12.86
CA ALA A 174 5.70 -7.18 12.05
C ALA A 174 4.38 -7.74 11.52
N GLY A 175 4.35 -8.10 10.24
CA GLY A 175 3.16 -8.60 9.57
C GLY A 175 2.23 -7.52 9.04
N ARG A 176 2.60 -6.25 9.20
CA ARG A 176 1.88 -5.09 8.65
C ARG A 176 2.83 -4.33 7.75
N PHE A 177 2.92 -3.01 7.87
CA PHE A 177 3.88 -2.21 7.08
C PHE A 177 5.26 -2.23 7.77
N ASP A 178 5.83 -3.40 7.87
CA ASP A 178 7.12 -3.59 8.57
C ASP A 178 8.32 -3.21 7.69
N ARG A 179 8.11 -2.99 6.42
CA ARG A 179 9.15 -2.53 5.51
C ARG A 179 8.84 -1.09 5.08
N GLN A 180 9.82 -0.20 5.23
CA GLN A 180 9.71 1.18 4.78
C GLN A 180 10.66 1.39 3.61
N ILE A 181 10.12 1.91 2.51
CA ILE A 181 10.88 2.20 1.30
C ILE A 181 10.84 3.70 1.09
N TYR A 182 12.01 4.33 1.13
CA TYR A 182 12.11 5.78 0.99
C TYR A 182 12.22 6.16 -0.48
N VAL A 183 11.32 7.05 -0.90
CA VAL A 183 11.22 7.53 -2.27
C VAL A 183 11.65 8.99 -2.25
N ASP A 184 12.92 9.23 -2.59
CA ASP A 184 13.49 10.56 -2.54
C ASP A 184 13.22 11.33 -3.83
N LEU A 185 13.42 12.64 -3.76
CA LEU A 185 13.40 13.46 -4.98
C LEU A 185 14.52 13.00 -5.91
N PRO A 186 14.28 13.00 -7.24
CA PRO A 186 15.30 12.56 -8.20
C PRO A 186 16.59 13.38 -8.05
N ASP A 187 17.74 12.72 -8.19
CA ASP A 187 19.02 13.41 -8.24
C ASP A 187 19.23 14.05 -9.62
N ILE A 188 20.39 14.67 -9.83
CA ILE A 188 20.68 15.39 -11.07
C ILE A 188 20.62 14.48 -12.29
N ARG A 189 21.06 13.23 -12.16
CA ARG A 189 21.01 12.26 -13.27
C ARG A 189 19.58 11.85 -13.57
N GLU A 190 18.84 11.56 -12.54
CA GLU A 190 17.44 11.14 -12.66
C GLU A 190 16.55 12.25 -13.21
N ARG A 191 16.84 13.51 -12.87
CA ARG A 191 16.11 14.66 -13.39
C ARG A 191 16.19 14.80 -14.90
N LYS A 192 17.24 14.30 -15.52
CA LYS A 192 17.39 14.32 -16.98
C LYS A 192 16.47 13.31 -17.66
N GLU A 193 16.02 12.30 -16.96
CA GLU A 193 15.08 11.31 -17.47
C GLU A 193 13.63 11.81 -17.42
N ILE A 194 13.37 12.81 -16.60
CA ILE A 194 12.05 13.38 -16.44
C ILE A 194 11.80 14.47 -17.47
#